data_c35dfafac5e18d23764bd86724eead45
#
_entry.id   c35dfafac5e18d23764bd86724eead45
#
_cell.length_a   1.000
_cell.length_b   1.000
_cell.length_c   1.000
_cell.angle_alpha   90.00
_cell.angle_beta   90.00
_cell.angle_gamma   90.00
#
_symmetry.space_group_name_H-M   'P 1'
#
loop_
_entity.id
_entity.type
_entity.pdbx_description
1 polymer ?
#
loop_
_entity_poly.entity_id
_entity_poly.type
_entity_poly.pdbx_seq_one_letter_code
_entity_poly.pdbx_strand_id
1 'polypeptide(L)'
;MHRTSLRHGFQLLAGPSAEVVSKEASSAAIAAKGLWRRDPSVWSIDQSVQDAIRRRLGWLDSPALMLASVDRIRSVANEVRLAGFTDVVLLGMGGSSLAPEVMRSVIGEQTGWLRLHLLDTTDPDAIRAVSTAPARTIYLLASKSGTTIEPNSLAAHFQRMLQDGGISDWAKHFIAITDDETPLSTRARSEGFRHLFLNPFDIGGRYSALSFFGLVPAALMGQDIRALLDWGGAMLEEAQDEEQDVRANPAVGLGLLMGAAARARRNKLTLILPRGLERFGLWVEQLIAESTGKRGVGIVPVAGETLGDEHVYGHDRAFVRLRRPDAPRGRDREVQVLQHHEPIATIEFP
;
A
#
# COMPACT_ATOMS: atom_id res chain seq x y z
N MET A 1 27.43 -9.98 -0.31
CA MET A 1 26.23 -9.92 -1.15
C MET A 1 26.26 -8.62 -1.93
N HIS A 2 26.35 -8.70 -3.25
CA HIS A 2 26.37 -7.51 -4.10
C HIS A 2 25.02 -6.77 -3.94
N ARG A 3 25.05 -5.55 -3.40
CA ARG A 3 23.93 -4.61 -3.55
C ARG A 3 23.80 -4.35 -5.05
N THR A 4 22.90 -5.03 -5.72
CA THR A 4 22.48 -4.63 -7.06
C THR A 4 21.80 -3.30 -6.88
N SER A 5 22.42 -2.23 -7.38
CA SER A 5 21.81 -0.90 -7.41
C SER A 5 20.52 -0.99 -8.22
N LEU A 6 19.40 -1.05 -7.53
CA LEU A 6 18.06 -0.99 -8.13
C LEU A 6 17.81 0.47 -8.56
N ARG A 7 18.54 0.97 -9.56
CA ARG A 7 18.21 2.27 -10.14
C ARG A 7 16.94 2.12 -10.95
N HIS A 8 15.90 2.75 -10.47
CA HIS A 8 14.64 2.87 -11.23
C HIS A 8 14.85 3.87 -12.36
N GLY A 9 14.51 3.47 -13.58
CA GLY A 9 14.41 4.45 -14.66
C GLY A 9 13.19 5.34 -14.40
N PHE A 10 13.40 6.65 -14.25
CA PHE A 10 12.32 7.61 -14.13
C PHE A 10 12.40 8.63 -15.26
N GLN A 11 11.29 8.82 -15.96
CA GLN A 11 11.16 9.81 -17.01
C GLN A 11 9.88 10.62 -16.80
N LEU A 12 10.01 11.92 -16.73
CA LEU A 12 8.92 12.87 -16.62
C LEU A 12 8.80 13.67 -17.91
N LEU A 13 7.66 13.55 -18.58
CA LEU A 13 7.27 14.34 -19.75
C LEU A 13 6.07 15.21 -19.36
N ALA A 14 6.34 16.46 -19.08
CA ALA A 14 5.34 17.37 -18.52
C ALA A 14 4.28 17.82 -19.53
N GLY A 15 4.54 17.70 -20.84
CA GLY A 15 3.59 18.05 -21.90
C GLY A 15 2.94 19.43 -21.67
N PRO A 16 1.60 19.51 -21.72
CA PRO A 16 0.87 20.76 -21.48
C PRO A 16 1.06 21.34 -20.06
N SER A 17 1.60 20.58 -19.14
CA SER A 17 1.87 21.03 -17.76
C SER A 17 3.30 21.52 -17.56
N ALA A 18 4.13 21.62 -18.62
CA ALA A 18 5.56 21.92 -18.52
C ALA A 18 5.85 23.25 -17.81
N GLU A 19 5.09 24.29 -18.10
CA GLU A 19 5.24 25.60 -17.47
C GLU A 19 4.97 25.52 -15.96
N VAL A 20 3.88 24.85 -15.56
CA VAL A 20 3.52 24.68 -14.15
C VAL A 20 4.54 23.80 -13.44
N VAL A 21 4.99 22.71 -14.05
CA VAL A 21 6.06 21.84 -13.51
C VAL A 21 7.34 22.65 -13.27
N SER A 22 7.75 23.45 -14.25
CA SER A 22 8.95 24.29 -14.11
C SER A 22 8.83 25.32 -13.00
N LYS A 23 7.67 25.98 -12.91
CA LYS A 23 7.39 26.98 -11.85
C LYS A 23 7.38 26.35 -10.45
N GLU A 24 6.83 25.16 -10.30
CA GLU A 24 6.69 24.50 -9.00
C GLU A 24 7.92 23.70 -8.57
N ALA A 25 8.92 23.51 -9.45
CA ALA A 25 10.08 22.67 -9.17
C ALA A 25 10.86 23.10 -7.91
N SER A 26 11.08 24.42 -7.74
CA SER A 26 11.76 24.95 -6.54
C SER A 26 10.94 24.73 -5.28
N SER A 27 9.63 24.92 -5.33
CA SER A 27 8.72 24.68 -4.20
C SER A 27 8.68 23.19 -3.86
N ALA A 28 8.71 22.30 -4.85
CA ALA A 28 8.78 20.86 -4.64
C ALA A 28 10.09 20.43 -3.96
N ALA A 29 11.21 21.04 -4.34
CA ALA A 29 12.50 20.78 -3.68
C ALA A 29 12.47 21.16 -2.19
N ILE A 30 11.92 22.34 -1.87
CA ILE A 30 11.78 22.80 -0.48
C ILE A 30 10.82 21.86 0.28
N ALA A 31 9.70 21.50 -0.32
CA ALA A 31 8.73 20.60 0.30
C ALA A 31 9.31 19.21 0.56
N ALA A 32 10.08 18.65 -0.38
CA ALA A 32 10.76 17.38 -0.21
C ALA A 32 11.75 17.41 0.97
N LYS A 33 12.59 18.44 1.04
CA LYS A 33 13.52 18.64 2.18
C LYS A 33 12.78 18.72 3.51
N GLY A 34 11.68 19.45 3.56
CA GLY A 34 10.83 19.55 4.75
C GLY A 34 10.21 18.20 5.13
N LEU A 35 9.74 17.42 4.14
CA LEU A 35 9.21 16.08 4.36
C LEU A 35 10.25 15.17 5.01
N TRP A 36 11.46 15.11 4.46
CA TRP A 36 12.53 14.27 5.00
C TRP A 36 12.97 14.68 6.40
N ARG A 37 12.90 15.98 6.72
CA ARG A 37 13.16 16.53 8.07
C ARG A 37 11.95 16.45 9.00
N ARG A 38 10.80 15.91 8.50
CA ARG A 38 9.52 15.83 9.22
C ARG A 38 9.03 17.19 9.71
N ASP A 39 9.29 18.23 8.93
CA ASP A 39 8.84 19.57 9.22
C ASP A 39 7.37 19.75 8.79
N PRO A 40 6.40 19.80 9.71
CA PRO A 40 5.00 19.90 9.38
C PRO A 40 4.61 21.29 8.86
N SER A 41 5.49 22.28 8.99
CA SER A 41 5.25 23.65 8.48
C SER A 41 5.15 23.69 6.95
N VAL A 42 5.68 22.66 6.27
CA VAL A 42 5.52 22.46 4.81
C VAL A 42 4.02 22.41 4.40
N TRP A 43 3.16 21.89 5.28
CA TRP A 43 1.74 21.71 4.95
C TRP A 43 0.82 22.73 5.58
N SER A 44 1.18 23.29 6.74
CA SER A 44 0.29 24.20 7.47
C SER A 44 1.06 25.13 8.40
N ILE A 45 0.56 26.34 8.56
CA ILE A 45 0.99 27.29 9.59
C ILE A 45 0.25 27.10 10.91
N ASP A 46 -0.85 26.33 10.91
CA ASP A 46 -1.65 26.04 12.10
C ASP A 46 -0.97 24.99 12.96
N GLN A 47 -0.68 25.32 14.22
CA GLN A 47 0.03 24.44 15.15
C GLN A 47 -0.71 23.12 15.41
N SER A 48 -2.05 23.17 15.52
CA SER A 48 -2.87 21.97 15.77
C SER A 48 -2.82 21.00 14.60
N VAL A 49 -2.78 21.54 13.37
CA VAL A 49 -2.61 20.77 12.13
C VAL A 49 -1.20 20.18 12.06
N GLN A 50 -0.18 20.98 12.41
CA GLN A 50 1.20 20.51 12.46
C GLN A 50 1.38 19.35 13.45
N ASP A 51 0.78 19.43 14.64
CA ASP A 51 0.83 18.38 15.64
C ASP A 51 0.13 17.08 15.17
N ALA A 52 -0.96 17.22 14.41
CA ALA A 52 -1.61 16.07 13.79
C ALA A 52 -0.76 15.44 12.69
N ILE A 53 -0.02 16.25 11.90
CA ILE A 53 0.88 15.78 10.84
C ILE A 53 2.07 15.01 11.44
N ARG A 54 2.73 15.55 12.49
CA ARG A 54 3.86 14.87 13.15
C ARG A 54 3.53 13.45 13.57
N ARG A 55 2.30 13.20 14.00
CA ARG A 55 1.80 11.88 14.42
C ARG A 55 1.39 10.97 13.25
N ARG A 56 1.74 11.31 12.00
CA ARG A 56 1.33 10.56 10.79
C ARG A 56 2.46 10.35 9.79
N LEU A 57 3.69 10.67 10.17
CA LEU A 57 4.87 10.55 9.31
C LEU A 57 5.72 9.29 9.60
N GLY A 58 5.29 8.40 10.50
CA GLY A 58 6.01 7.18 10.85
C GLY A 58 6.25 6.23 9.68
N TRP A 59 5.42 6.30 8.64
CA TRP A 59 5.58 5.49 7.43
C TRP A 59 6.93 5.75 6.71
N LEU A 60 7.54 6.91 6.89
CA LEU A 60 8.86 7.24 6.34
C LEU A 60 9.97 6.33 6.89
N ASP A 61 9.81 5.82 8.11
CA ASP A 61 10.77 4.92 8.74
C ASP A 61 10.41 3.44 8.56
N SER A 62 9.26 3.14 7.99
CA SER A 62 8.75 1.76 7.95
C SER A 62 9.77 0.73 7.48
N PRO A 63 10.58 0.95 6.41
CA PRO A 63 11.57 -0.03 5.99
C PRO A 63 12.59 -0.34 7.09
N ALA A 64 13.19 0.69 7.69
CA ALA A 64 14.21 0.52 8.73
C ALA A 64 13.61 -0.02 10.04
N LEU A 65 12.47 0.53 10.47
CA LEU A 65 11.79 0.13 11.70
C LEU A 65 11.38 -1.34 11.67
N MET A 66 10.81 -1.79 10.56
CA MET A 66 10.28 -3.15 10.45
C MET A 66 11.34 -4.21 10.23
N LEU A 67 12.57 -3.85 9.80
CA LEU A 67 13.70 -4.80 9.74
C LEU A 67 13.96 -5.46 11.11
N ALA A 68 13.81 -4.73 12.21
CA ALA A 68 13.95 -5.29 13.56
C ALA A 68 12.86 -6.32 13.91
N SER A 69 11.73 -6.32 13.20
CA SER A 69 10.61 -7.22 13.43
C SER A 69 10.58 -8.44 12.50
N VAL A 70 11.46 -8.51 11.50
CA VAL A 70 11.47 -9.56 10.47
C VAL A 70 11.53 -10.95 11.09
N ASP A 71 12.47 -11.18 12.01
CA ASP A 71 12.66 -12.51 12.61
C ASP A 71 11.47 -12.93 13.45
N ARG A 72 10.85 -12.01 14.19
CA ARG A 72 9.60 -12.26 14.92
C ARG A 72 8.46 -12.64 13.98
N ILE A 73 8.26 -11.88 12.90
CA ILE A 73 7.18 -12.14 11.94
C ILE A 73 7.38 -13.51 11.29
N ARG A 74 8.61 -13.80 10.83
CA ARG A 74 8.96 -15.10 10.22
C ARG A 74 8.80 -16.27 11.20
N SER A 75 9.17 -16.08 12.45
CA SER A 75 8.98 -17.09 13.49
C SER A 75 7.51 -17.42 13.70
N VAL A 76 6.65 -16.42 13.80
CA VAL A 76 5.18 -16.62 13.90
C VAL A 76 4.63 -17.31 12.65
N ALA A 77 5.00 -16.87 11.45
CA ALA A 77 4.52 -17.49 10.22
C ALA A 77 4.94 -18.97 10.11
N ASN A 78 6.18 -19.31 10.50
CA ASN A 78 6.65 -20.68 10.55
C ASN A 78 5.92 -21.51 11.62
N GLU A 79 5.69 -20.95 12.80
CA GLU A 79 4.94 -21.61 13.89
C GLU A 79 3.53 -21.96 13.41
N VAL A 80 2.80 -21.02 12.80
CA VAL A 80 1.46 -21.23 12.25
C VAL A 80 1.48 -22.35 11.19
N ARG A 81 2.43 -22.32 10.27
CA ARG A 81 2.57 -23.34 9.22
C ARG A 81 2.87 -24.72 9.82
N LEU A 82 3.78 -24.82 10.78
CA LEU A 82 4.15 -26.07 11.45
C LEU A 82 3.04 -26.63 12.33
N ALA A 83 2.15 -25.76 12.84
CA ALA A 83 0.94 -26.18 13.56
C ALA A 83 -0.13 -26.78 12.63
N GLY A 84 0.11 -26.84 11.31
CA GLY A 84 -0.75 -27.50 10.34
C GLY A 84 -1.85 -26.63 9.74
N PHE A 85 -1.79 -25.32 9.94
CA PHE A 85 -2.67 -24.39 9.26
C PHE A 85 -2.32 -24.29 7.77
N THR A 86 -3.35 -24.21 6.92
CA THR A 86 -3.20 -24.18 5.46
C THR A 86 -3.81 -22.93 4.83
N ASP A 87 -4.67 -22.25 5.56
CA ASP A 87 -5.39 -21.11 5.08
C ASP A 87 -5.31 -19.95 6.10
N VAL A 88 -5.25 -18.74 5.59
CA VAL A 88 -5.42 -17.53 6.38
C VAL A 88 -6.53 -16.68 5.77
N VAL A 89 -7.53 -16.31 6.57
CA VAL A 89 -8.60 -15.39 6.17
C VAL A 89 -8.29 -14.04 6.79
N LEU A 90 -7.96 -13.07 5.97
CA LEU A 90 -7.72 -11.69 6.40
C LEU A 90 -9.06 -10.96 6.52
N LEU A 91 -9.35 -10.51 7.73
CA LEU A 91 -10.53 -9.73 8.09
C LEU A 91 -10.09 -8.26 8.26
N GLY A 92 -10.20 -7.47 7.21
CA GLY A 92 -9.69 -6.10 7.21
C GLY A 92 -10.31 -5.25 6.13
N MET A 93 -10.30 -3.93 6.33
CA MET A 93 -10.87 -2.96 5.40
C MET A 93 -9.80 -2.00 4.90
N GLY A 94 -9.88 -1.59 3.62
CA GLY A 94 -9.05 -0.55 3.03
C GLY A 94 -7.55 -0.79 3.22
N GLY A 95 -6.85 0.09 3.93
CA GLY A 95 -5.41 -0.03 4.16
C GLY A 95 -4.97 -1.31 4.89
N SER A 96 -5.89 -2.00 5.59
CA SER A 96 -5.60 -3.28 6.24
C SER A 96 -5.70 -4.49 5.28
N SER A 97 -6.27 -4.31 4.08
CA SER A 97 -6.54 -5.39 3.14
C SER A 97 -5.87 -5.21 1.77
N LEU A 98 -5.80 -3.97 1.26
CA LEU A 98 -5.36 -3.71 -0.11
C LEU A 98 -3.89 -4.07 -0.36
N ALA A 99 -2.97 -3.73 0.56
CA ALA A 99 -1.57 -4.08 0.39
C ALA A 99 -1.33 -5.61 0.41
N PRO A 100 -1.92 -6.38 1.35
CA PRO A 100 -1.92 -7.85 1.29
C PRO A 100 -2.47 -8.42 -0.03
N GLU A 101 -3.55 -7.86 -0.57
CA GLU A 101 -4.10 -8.31 -1.85
C GLU A 101 -3.15 -8.04 -3.02
N VAL A 102 -2.48 -6.88 -3.03
CA VAL A 102 -1.43 -6.60 -4.02
C VAL A 102 -0.30 -7.62 -3.91
N MET A 103 0.20 -7.86 -2.70
CA MET A 103 1.30 -8.82 -2.47
C MET A 103 0.89 -10.24 -2.88
N ARG A 104 -0.35 -10.65 -2.60
CA ARG A 104 -0.90 -11.94 -3.03
C ARG A 104 -0.97 -12.04 -4.56
N SER A 105 -1.49 -11.00 -5.23
CA SER A 105 -1.69 -11.03 -6.68
C SER A 105 -0.41 -10.89 -7.49
N VAL A 106 0.59 -10.20 -6.97
CA VAL A 106 1.85 -9.89 -7.68
C VAL A 106 2.92 -10.93 -7.39
N ILE A 107 3.08 -11.33 -6.12
CA ILE A 107 4.14 -12.25 -5.69
C ILE A 107 3.59 -13.68 -5.55
N GLY A 108 2.34 -13.81 -5.12
CA GLY A 108 1.68 -15.10 -4.89
C GLY A 108 2.05 -15.79 -3.58
N GLU A 109 1.36 -16.88 -3.30
CA GLU A 109 1.67 -17.76 -2.18
C GLU A 109 2.80 -18.71 -2.58
N GLN A 110 3.73 -18.97 -1.65
CA GLN A 110 4.80 -19.92 -1.86
C GLN A 110 4.31 -21.37 -1.57
N THR A 111 4.82 -22.33 -2.32
CA THR A 111 4.47 -23.74 -2.14
C THR A 111 4.70 -24.20 -0.71
N GLY A 112 3.67 -24.77 -0.09
CA GLY A 112 3.72 -25.26 1.29
C GLY A 112 3.48 -24.18 2.36
N TRP A 113 3.09 -22.97 1.97
CA TRP A 113 2.66 -21.91 2.87
C TRP A 113 1.14 -21.74 2.81
N LEU A 114 0.59 -20.81 3.62
CA LEU A 114 -0.85 -20.61 3.73
C LEU A 114 -1.40 -19.90 2.49
N ARG A 115 -2.61 -20.29 2.10
CA ARG A 115 -3.39 -19.56 1.09
C ARG A 115 -4.11 -18.38 1.73
N LEU A 116 -3.97 -17.20 1.14
CA LEU A 116 -4.62 -16.00 1.63
C LEU A 116 -6.03 -15.84 0.99
N HIS A 117 -7.03 -15.76 1.85
CA HIS A 117 -8.39 -15.35 1.50
C HIS A 117 -8.65 -13.97 2.09
N LEU A 118 -9.21 -13.07 1.29
CA LEU A 118 -9.49 -11.71 1.70
C LEU A 118 -10.98 -11.52 1.93
N LEU A 119 -11.36 -10.97 3.09
CA LEU A 119 -12.70 -10.49 3.38
C LEU A 119 -12.63 -9.02 3.82
N ASP A 120 -12.96 -8.15 2.89
CA ASP A 120 -13.11 -6.70 3.07
C ASP A 120 -14.57 -6.25 2.85
N THR A 121 -15.49 -7.17 3.01
CA THR A 121 -16.94 -6.96 2.92
C THR A 121 -17.66 -7.86 3.90
N THR A 122 -18.83 -7.42 4.36
CA THR A 122 -19.75 -8.23 5.18
C THR A 122 -20.86 -8.89 4.33
N ASP A 123 -20.72 -8.88 3.01
CA ASP A 123 -21.66 -9.55 2.11
C ASP A 123 -21.70 -11.06 2.40
N PRO A 124 -22.91 -11.63 2.67
CA PRO A 124 -23.03 -13.04 3.02
C PRO A 124 -22.58 -13.99 1.92
N ASP A 125 -22.68 -13.61 0.65
CA ASP A 125 -22.23 -14.44 -0.46
C ASP A 125 -20.72 -14.48 -0.54
N ALA A 126 -20.05 -13.35 -0.32
CA ALA A 126 -18.60 -13.29 -0.21
C ALA A 126 -18.07 -14.12 0.97
N ILE A 127 -18.75 -14.08 2.12
CA ILE A 127 -18.38 -14.88 3.30
C ILE A 127 -18.55 -16.38 2.98
N ARG A 128 -19.65 -16.78 2.36
CA ARG A 128 -19.91 -18.17 1.95
C ARG A 128 -18.94 -18.68 0.88
N ALA A 129 -18.41 -17.79 0.04
CA ALA A 129 -17.44 -18.15 -0.98
C ALA A 129 -16.07 -18.52 -0.41
N VAL A 130 -15.76 -18.10 0.84
CA VAL A 130 -14.54 -18.52 1.52
C VAL A 130 -14.67 -19.97 1.96
N SER A 131 -14.19 -20.87 1.11
CA SER A 131 -14.22 -22.31 1.35
C SER A 131 -12.90 -22.78 1.97
N THR A 132 -12.84 -22.83 3.28
CA THR A 132 -11.69 -23.31 4.05
C THR A 132 -12.10 -24.37 5.07
N ALA A 133 -11.15 -25.18 5.52
CA ALA A 133 -11.36 -26.09 6.66
C ALA A 133 -11.16 -25.32 7.98
N PRO A 134 -12.22 -25.07 8.79
CA PRO A 134 -12.10 -24.21 9.97
C PRO A 134 -10.97 -24.60 10.92
N ALA A 135 -10.78 -25.91 11.15
CA ALA A 135 -9.72 -26.44 12.02
C ALA A 135 -8.29 -26.18 11.47
N ARG A 136 -8.14 -25.78 10.23
CA ARG A 136 -6.85 -25.52 9.57
C ARG A 136 -6.74 -24.08 9.05
N THR A 137 -7.60 -23.20 9.57
CA THR A 137 -7.68 -21.80 9.14
C THR A 137 -7.28 -20.87 10.27
N ILE A 138 -6.43 -19.89 9.95
CA ILE A 138 -6.12 -18.71 10.79
C ILE A 138 -6.99 -17.54 10.32
N TYR A 139 -7.57 -16.84 11.26
CA TYR A 139 -8.28 -15.58 11.03
C TYR A 139 -7.40 -14.42 11.46
N LEU A 140 -6.95 -13.63 10.49
CA LEU A 140 -6.10 -12.47 10.73
C LEU A 140 -6.99 -11.22 10.85
N LEU A 141 -7.31 -10.85 12.08
CA LEU A 141 -8.15 -9.68 12.38
C LEU A 141 -7.30 -8.42 12.38
N ALA A 142 -7.47 -7.59 11.34
CA ALA A 142 -6.64 -6.43 11.06
C ALA A 142 -7.47 -5.13 11.09
N SER A 143 -7.31 -4.34 12.15
CA SER A 143 -7.98 -3.05 12.31
C SER A 143 -7.11 -2.09 13.12
N LYS A 144 -6.67 -0.97 12.52
CA LYS A 144 -5.83 0.02 13.18
C LYS A 144 -6.47 0.56 14.47
N SER A 145 -7.72 1.03 14.39
CA SER A 145 -8.46 1.56 15.54
C SER A 145 -9.02 0.48 16.47
N GLY A 146 -9.09 -0.77 16.01
CA GLY A 146 -9.76 -1.86 16.72
C GLY A 146 -11.29 -1.73 16.79
N THR A 147 -11.87 -0.69 16.19
CA THR A 147 -13.32 -0.37 16.29
C THR A 147 -14.07 -0.52 14.97
N THR A 148 -13.39 -0.81 13.85
CA THR A 148 -14.03 -0.98 12.55
C THR A 148 -15.05 -2.11 12.62
N ILE A 149 -16.29 -1.81 12.24
CA ILE A 149 -17.41 -2.70 12.48
C ILE A 149 -17.35 -3.97 11.63
N GLU A 150 -16.94 -3.86 10.36
CA GLU A 150 -16.92 -4.97 9.42
C GLU A 150 -15.94 -6.08 9.85
N PRO A 151 -14.64 -5.82 10.11
CA PRO A 151 -13.72 -6.85 10.61
C PRO A 151 -14.17 -7.46 11.94
N ASN A 152 -14.75 -6.65 12.84
CA ASN A 152 -15.24 -7.15 14.13
C ASN A 152 -16.48 -8.06 13.96
N SER A 153 -17.39 -7.73 13.03
CA SER A 153 -18.55 -8.56 12.70
C SER A 153 -18.14 -9.89 12.06
N LEU A 154 -17.18 -9.83 11.12
CA LEU A 154 -16.58 -11.02 10.53
C LEU A 154 -15.89 -11.90 11.57
N ALA A 155 -15.12 -11.29 12.49
CA ALA A 155 -14.47 -12.03 13.56
C ALA A 155 -15.48 -12.71 14.48
N ALA A 156 -16.59 -12.05 14.83
CA ALA A 156 -17.67 -12.64 15.62
C ALA A 156 -18.33 -13.82 14.90
N HIS A 157 -18.56 -13.69 13.59
CA HIS A 157 -19.09 -14.78 12.75
C HIS A 157 -18.18 -16.01 12.76
N PHE A 158 -16.88 -15.85 12.49
CA PHE A 158 -15.94 -16.97 12.45
C PHE A 158 -15.66 -17.55 13.84
N GLN A 159 -15.64 -16.74 14.89
CA GLN A 159 -15.60 -17.23 16.27
C GLN A 159 -16.76 -18.15 16.54
N ARG A 160 -17.98 -17.72 16.21
CA ARG A 160 -19.18 -18.54 16.41
C ARG A 160 -19.11 -19.84 15.61
N MET A 161 -18.71 -19.77 14.34
CA MET A 161 -18.55 -20.94 13.49
C MET A 161 -17.57 -21.96 14.05
N LEU A 162 -16.42 -21.51 14.60
CA LEU A 162 -15.44 -22.39 15.27
C LEU A 162 -16.05 -23.06 16.50
N GLN A 163 -16.75 -22.29 17.35
CA GLN A 163 -17.39 -22.79 18.56
C GLN A 163 -18.48 -23.83 18.24
N ASP A 164 -19.35 -23.53 17.27
CA ASP A 164 -20.43 -24.43 16.81
C ASP A 164 -19.83 -25.71 16.16
N GLY A 165 -18.64 -25.61 15.56
CA GLY A 165 -17.85 -26.73 15.05
C GLY A 165 -17.10 -27.54 16.13
N GLY A 166 -17.26 -27.20 17.43
CA GLY A 166 -16.64 -27.92 18.55
C GLY A 166 -15.18 -27.55 18.81
N ILE A 167 -14.66 -26.47 18.22
CA ILE A 167 -13.28 -25.99 18.45
C ILE A 167 -13.30 -25.11 19.69
N SER A 168 -12.95 -25.68 20.84
CA SER A 168 -13.00 -25.01 22.15
C SER A 168 -11.91 -23.95 22.31
N ASP A 169 -10.76 -24.15 21.68
CA ASP A 169 -9.60 -23.21 21.69
C ASP A 169 -9.63 -22.23 20.51
N TRP A 170 -10.84 -21.84 20.09
CA TRP A 170 -11.11 -20.96 18.95
C TRP A 170 -10.21 -19.71 18.91
N ALA A 171 -9.85 -19.15 20.06
CA ALA A 171 -9.00 -17.97 20.16
C ALA A 171 -7.58 -18.21 19.55
N LYS A 172 -7.12 -19.47 19.56
CA LYS A 172 -5.83 -19.85 18.94
C LYS A 172 -5.88 -19.88 17.40
N HIS A 173 -7.05 -19.72 16.82
CA HIS A 173 -7.24 -19.50 15.40
C HIS A 173 -7.19 -18.02 15.00
N PHE A 174 -7.05 -17.11 15.97
CA PHE A 174 -6.99 -15.68 15.70
C PHE A 174 -5.59 -15.09 15.91
N ILE A 175 -5.19 -14.23 14.98
CA ILE A 175 -4.06 -13.31 15.11
C ILE A 175 -4.61 -11.90 14.94
N ALA A 176 -4.23 -10.96 15.83
CA ALA A 176 -4.65 -9.57 15.71
C ALA A 176 -3.52 -8.66 15.24
N ILE A 177 -3.85 -7.68 14.39
CA ILE A 177 -3.00 -6.55 14.03
C ILE A 177 -3.78 -5.27 14.33
N THR A 178 -3.27 -4.43 15.23
CA THR A 178 -3.93 -3.20 15.67
C THR A 178 -2.91 -2.25 16.30
N ASP A 179 -3.31 -1.00 16.55
CA ASP A 179 -2.50 -0.12 17.39
C ASP A 179 -2.59 -0.55 18.86
N ASP A 180 -1.68 -0.06 19.69
CA ASP A 180 -1.76 -0.32 21.12
C ASP A 180 -2.94 0.42 21.78
N GLU A 181 -3.35 -0.05 22.94
CA GLU A 181 -4.47 0.50 23.75
C GLU A 181 -5.82 0.57 23.01
N THR A 182 -5.98 -0.19 21.93
CA THR A 182 -7.26 -0.30 21.21
C THR A 182 -8.17 -1.36 21.86
N PRO A 183 -9.50 -1.30 21.62
CA PRO A 183 -10.41 -2.39 22.03
C PRO A 183 -9.97 -3.75 21.49
N LEU A 184 -9.41 -3.82 20.27
CA LEU A 184 -8.91 -5.07 19.70
C LEU A 184 -7.65 -5.57 20.40
N SER A 185 -6.72 -4.69 20.80
CA SER A 185 -5.53 -5.10 21.55
C SER A 185 -5.91 -5.66 22.93
N THR A 186 -6.89 -5.05 23.59
CA THR A 186 -7.44 -5.52 24.87
C THR A 186 -8.12 -6.87 24.70
N ARG A 187 -8.99 -7.00 23.71
CA ARG A 187 -9.69 -8.25 23.37
C ARG A 187 -8.72 -9.39 23.08
N ALA A 188 -7.72 -9.15 22.24
CA ALA A 188 -6.75 -10.17 21.85
C ALA A 188 -5.95 -10.70 23.05
N ARG A 189 -5.63 -9.83 24.03
CA ARG A 189 -4.96 -10.21 25.28
C ARG A 189 -5.88 -11.00 26.20
N SER A 190 -7.11 -10.51 26.43
CA SER A 190 -8.05 -11.11 27.37
C SER A 190 -8.62 -12.45 26.90
N GLU A 191 -8.90 -12.60 25.61
CA GLU A 191 -9.41 -13.83 25.01
C GLU A 191 -8.28 -14.82 24.64
N GLY A 192 -7.02 -14.41 24.71
CA GLY A 192 -5.87 -15.26 24.49
C GLY A 192 -5.65 -15.63 23.03
N PHE A 193 -5.78 -14.67 22.11
CA PHE A 193 -5.47 -14.86 20.70
C PHE A 193 -4.08 -15.46 20.51
N ARG A 194 -3.84 -16.16 19.42
CA ARG A 194 -2.56 -16.83 19.14
C ARG A 194 -1.41 -15.84 19.16
N HIS A 195 -1.54 -14.74 18.43
CA HIS A 195 -0.57 -13.65 18.40
C HIS A 195 -1.27 -12.29 18.32
N LEU A 196 -0.56 -11.26 18.80
CA LEU A 196 -0.94 -9.86 18.70
C LEU A 196 0.26 -9.07 18.17
N PHE A 197 0.07 -8.37 17.06
CA PHE A 197 1.01 -7.41 16.51
C PHE A 197 0.52 -5.99 16.74
N LEU A 198 1.28 -5.23 17.52
CA LEU A 198 1.01 -3.82 17.79
C LEU A 198 1.69 -2.95 16.74
N ASN A 199 0.89 -2.32 15.91
CA ASN A 199 1.40 -1.49 14.83
C ASN A 199 1.86 -0.13 15.37
N PRO A 200 2.92 0.48 14.81
CA PRO A 200 3.29 1.85 15.16
C PRO A 200 2.13 2.81 14.92
N PHE A 201 1.78 3.58 15.96
CA PHE A 201 0.57 4.43 15.99
C PHE A 201 0.60 5.55 14.95
N ASP A 202 1.78 5.99 14.54
CA ASP A 202 2.02 7.10 13.61
C ASP A 202 2.05 6.69 12.13
N ILE A 203 1.75 5.41 11.83
CA ILE A 203 1.58 4.90 10.47
C ILE A 203 0.08 4.87 10.14
N GLY A 204 -0.35 5.72 9.20
CA GLY A 204 -1.74 5.73 8.71
C GLY A 204 -2.08 4.46 7.92
N GLY A 205 -3.38 4.06 7.93
CA GLY A 205 -3.82 2.82 7.28
C GLY A 205 -3.39 2.66 5.82
N ARG A 206 -3.61 3.67 4.97
CA ARG A 206 -3.22 3.63 3.55
C ARG A 206 -1.70 3.64 3.31
N TYR A 207 -0.89 3.95 4.34
CA TYR A 207 0.58 3.96 4.30
C TYR A 207 1.20 2.70 4.95
N SER A 208 0.37 1.73 5.39
CA SER A 208 0.80 0.62 6.23
C SER A 208 1.31 -0.61 5.46
N ALA A 209 1.51 -0.51 4.14
CA ALA A 209 1.96 -1.63 3.31
C ALA A 209 3.26 -2.28 3.82
N LEU A 210 4.22 -1.49 4.28
CA LEU A 210 5.48 -1.95 4.85
C LEU A 210 5.47 -1.91 6.40
N SER A 211 4.31 -2.13 7.03
CA SER A 211 4.16 -2.34 8.47
C SER A 211 3.63 -3.75 8.75
N PHE A 212 3.23 -4.05 9.98
CA PHE A 212 2.63 -5.34 10.30
C PHE A 212 1.40 -5.67 9.44
N PHE A 213 0.63 -4.67 9.00
CA PHE A 213 -0.55 -4.86 8.17
C PHE A 213 -0.26 -5.52 6.81
N GLY A 214 0.89 -5.22 6.19
CA GLY A 214 1.30 -5.88 4.95
C GLY A 214 2.25 -7.05 5.19
N LEU A 215 3.22 -6.91 6.13
CA LEU A 215 4.30 -7.89 6.30
C LEU A 215 3.86 -9.20 6.96
N VAL A 216 2.89 -9.15 7.91
CA VAL A 216 2.41 -10.37 8.56
C VAL A 216 1.67 -11.29 7.57
N PRO A 217 0.66 -10.81 6.80
CA PRO A 217 0.04 -11.65 5.78
C PRO A 217 1.02 -12.09 4.69
N ALA A 218 1.98 -11.24 4.27
CA ALA A 218 3.03 -11.63 3.33
C ALA A 218 3.88 -12.81 3.85
N ALA A 219 4.30 -12.75 5.11
CA ALA A 219 5.06 -13.83 5.73
C ALA A 219 4.24 -15.12 5.87
N LEU A 220 2.93 -15.03 6.18
CA LEU A 220 2.03 -16.19 6.24
C LEU A 220 1.89 -16.87 4.86
N MET A 221 2.00 -16.09 3.76
CA MET A 221 2.08 -16.61 2.39
C MET A 221 3.47 -17.14 2.00
N GLY A 222 4.47 -17.03 2.89
CA GLY A 222 5.86 -17.46 2.63
C GLY A 222 6.69 -16.48 1.81
N GLN A 223 6.25 -15.25 1.64
CA GLN A 223 6.97 -14.24 0.87
C GLN A 223 8.20 -13.73 1.63
N ASP A 224 9.24 -13.31 0.91
CA ASP A 224 10.44 -12.74 1.52
C ASP A 224 10.21 -11.28 1.96
N ILE A 225 9.73 -11.13 3.20
CA ILE A 225 9.45 -9.81 3.78
C ILE A 225 10.71 -8.96 4.00
N ARG A 226 11.91 -9.59 4.09
CA ARG A 226 13.15 -8.84 4.16
C ARG A 226 13.46 -8.17 2.84
N ALA A 227 13.31 -8.89 1.73
CA ALA A 227 13.50 -8.31 0.39
C ALA A 227 12.54 -7.15 0.14
N LEU A 228 11.26 -7.24 0.58
CA LEU A 228 10.30 -6.13 0.48
C LEU A 228 10.78 -4.88 1.22
N LEU A 229 11.33 -5.06 2.42
CA LEU A 229 11.86 -3.95 3.21
C LEU A 229 13.16 -3.38 2.63
N ASP A 230 14.05 -4.25 2.11
CA ASP A 230 15.29 -3.83 1.47
C ASP A 230 15.00 -3.00 0.20
N TRP A 231 14.00 -3.39 -0.60
CA TRP A 231 13.55 -2.61 -1.77
C TRP A 231 12.93 -1.27 -1.35
N GLY A 232 12.09 -1.27 -0.31
CA GLY A 232 11.53 -0.04 0.24
C GLY A 232 12.60 0.91 0.76
N GLY A 233 13.64 0.37 1.43
CA GLY A 233 14.79 1.14 1.90
C GLY A 233 15.61 1.74 0.76
N ALA A 234 15.89 0.95 -0.28
CA ALA A 234 16.62 1.42 -1.45
C ALA A 234 15.87 2.56 -2.18
N MET A 235 14.54 2.43 -2.32
CA MET A 235 13.71 3.49 -2.89
C MET A 235 13.70 4.76 -2.02
N LEU A 236 13.71 4.60 -0.69
CA LEU A 236 13.78 5.72 0.23
C LEU A 236 15.11 6.45 0.13
N GLU A 237 16.25 5.73 0.05
CA GLU A 237 17.58 6.30 -0.16
C GLU A 237 17.63 7.12 -1.46
N GLU A 238 17.07 6.58 -2.56
CA GLU A 238 16.98 7.28 -3.86
C GLU A 238 16.08 8.54 -3.78
N ALA A 239 14.94 8.41 -3.10
CA ALA A 239 13.99 9.52 -2.92
C ALA A 239 14.56 10.68 -2.09
N GLN A 240 15.49 10.40 -1.18
CA GLN A 240 16.13 11.37 -0.28
C GLN A 240 17.36 12.05 -0.90
N ASP A 241 17.76 11.69 -2.11
CA ASP A 241 18.90 12.32 -2.79
C ASP A 241 18.61 13.79 -3.10
N GLU A 242 19.13 14.71 -2.26
CA GLU A 242 18.94 16.15 -2.38
C GLU A 242 19.80 16.79 -3.50
N GLU A 243 20.79 16.08 -4.04
CA GLU A 243 21.64 16.58 -5.12
C GLU A 243 21.03 16.34 -6.50
N GLN A 244 20.08 15.38 -6.58
CA GLN A 244 19.39 15.08 -7.82
C GLN A 244 18.37 16.18 -8.18
N ASP A 245 18.27 16.53 -9.48
CA ASP A 245 17.18 17.39 -9.97
C ASP A 245 15.83 16.76 -9.58
N VAL A 246 14.97 17.54 -8.94
CA VAL A 246 13.66 17.07 -8.46
C VAL A 246 12.79 16.46 -9.56
N ARG A 247 13.01 16.85 -10.82
CA ARG A 247 12.30 16.30 -11.96
C ARG A 247 12.82 14.92 -12.37
N ALA A 248 14.05 14.58 -11.99
CA ALA A 248 14.69 13.29 -12.23
C ALA A 248 14.54 12.33 -11.03
N ASN A 249 14.29 12.86 -9.83
CA ASN A 249 14.03 12.05 -8.63
C ASN A 249 12.66 11.33 -8.77
N PRO A 250 12.60 10.00 -8.69
CA PRO A 250 11.36 9.27 -9.00
C PRO A 250 10.21 9.58 -8.05
N ALA A 251 10.48 9.80 -6.77
CA ALA A 251 9.44 10.13 -5.79
C ALA A 251 9.01 11.59 -5.88
N VAL A 252 9.99 12.51 -5.87
CA VAL A 252 9.72 13.96 -5.88
C VAL A 252 9.17 14.38 -7.25
N GLY A 253 9.75 13.88 -8.33
CA GLY A 253 9.31 14.17 -9.70
C GLY A 253 7.89 13.67 -9.99
N LEU A 254 7.55 12.48 -9.50
CA LEU A 254 6.16 11.98 -9.59
C LEU A 254 5.20 12.88 -8.80
N GLY A 255 5.54 13.23 -7.57
CA GLY A 255 4.75 14.15 -6.75
C GLY A 255 4.58 15.54 -7.39
N LEU A 256 5.67 16.07 -7.97
CA LEU A 256 5.67 17.33 -8.70
C LEU A 256 4.74 17.28 -9.92
N LEU A 257 4.82 16.20 -10.74
CA LEU A 257 3.93 16.04 -11.89
C LEU A 257 2.47 15.99 -11.45
N MET A 258 2.13 15.16 -10.48
CA MET A 258 0.76 15.03 -9.98
C MET A 258 0.22 16.36 -9.45
N GLY A 259 1.01 17.08 -8.65
CA GLY A 259 0.63 18.37 -8.10
C GLY A 259 0.48 19.47 -9.15
N ALA A 260 1.43 19.57 -10.08
CA ALA A 260 1.41 20.52 -11.19
C ALA A 260 0.24 20.25 -12.15
N ALA A 261 0.02 18.99 -12.52
CA ALA A 261 -1.11 18.59 -13.36
C ALA A 261 -2.45 18.96 -12.71
N ALA A 262 -2.64 18.64 -11.43
CA ALA A 262 -3.85 18.99 -10.69
C ALA A 262 -4.09 20.50 -10.65
N ARG A 263 -3.05 21.32 -10.44
CA ARG A 263 -3.12 22.78 -10.51
C ARG A 263 -3.49 23.29 -11.92
N ALA A 264 -3.04 22.57 -12.95
CA ALA A 264 -3.42 22.84 -14.34
C ALA A 264 -4.80 22.23 -14.72
N ARG A 265 -5.62 21.85 -13.70
CA ARG A 265 -6.93 21.20 -13.87
C ARG A 265 -6.89 19.82 -14.55
N ARG A 266 -5.74 19.14 -14.52
CA ARG A 266 -5.54 17.77 -14.96
C ARG A 266 -5.45 16.87 -13.74
N ASN A 267 -6.58 16.66 -13.08
CA ASN A 267 -6.65 15.97 -11.79
C ASN A 267 -7.11 14.51 -11.88
N LYS A 268 -7.35 13.98 -13.07
CA LYS A 268 -7.58 12.54 -13.28
C LYS A 268 -6.27 11.87 -13.67
N LEU A 269 -5.80 10.98 -12.80
CA LEU A 269 -4.52 10.28 -12.95
C LEU A 269 -4.73 8.85 -13.45
N THR A 270 -4.59 8.63 -14.74
CA THR A 270 -4.70 7.30 -15.33
C THR A 270 -3.43 6.50 -15.12
N LEU A 271 -3.58 5.28 -14.59
CA LEU A 271 -2.49 4.35 -14.32
C LEU A 271 -2.37 3.35 -15.47
N ILE A 272 -1.24 3.38 -16.17
CA ILE A 272 -0.89 2.41 -17.22
C ILE A 272 -0.03 1.33 -16.57
N LEU A 273 -0.65 0.22 -16.20
CA LEU A 273 -0.02 -0.86 -15.47
C LEU A 273 0.30 -2.04 -16.39
N PRO A 274 1.45 -2.71 -16.21
CA PRO A 274 1.73 -3.96 -16.90
C PRO A 274 0.82 -5.08 -16.39
N ARG A 275 0.66 -6.12 -17.22
CA ARG A 275 -0.09 -7.32 -16.84
C ARG A 275 0.48 -7.91 -15.55
N GLY A 276 -0.42 -8.24 -14.62
CA GLY A 276 -0.10 -8.79 -13.29
C GLY A 276 0.05 -7.74 -12.20
N LEU A 277 0.03 -6.42 -12.53
CA LEU A 277 0.01 -5.34 -11.54
C LEU A 277 -1.35 -4.64 -11.44
N GLU A 278 -2.41 -5.21 -11.96
CA GLU A 278 -3.73 -4.55 -11.99
C GLU A 278 -4.24 -4.23 -10.58
N ARG A 279 -4.02 -5.14 -9.63
CA ARG A 279 -4.42 -4.94 -8.22
C ARG A 279 -3.65 -3.83 -7.52
N PHE A 280 -2.44 -3.53 -7.95
CA PHE A 280 -1.69 -2.38 -7.46
C PHE A 280 -2.44 -1.06 -7.69
N GLY A 281 -3.17 -0.96 -8.80
CA GLY A 281 -4.02 0.19 -9.10
C GLY A 281 -5.04 0.49 -8.01
N LEU A 282 -5.69 -0.52 -7.43
CA LEU A 282 -6.69 -0.36 -6.36
C LEU A 282 -6.06 0.22 -5.07
N TRP A 283 -4.84 -0.22 -4.74
CA TRP A 283 -4.11 0.34 -3.60
C TRP A 283 -3.72 1.80 -3.86
N VAL A 284 -3.26 2.13 -5.08
CA VAL A 284 -2.93 3.51 -5.47
C VAL A 284 -4.17 4.40 -5.46
N GLU A 285 -5.34 3.88 -5.88
CA GLU A 285 -6.61 4.61 -5.80
C GLU A 285 -6.89 5.10 -4.39
N GLN A 286 -6.85 4.21 -3.39
CA GLN A 286 -7.03 4.62 -2.01
C GLN A 286 -5.95 5.60 -1.56
N LEU A 287 -4.67 5.26 -1.82
CA LEU A 287 -3.54 6.07 -1.38
C LEU A 287 -3.64 7.51 -1.86
N ILE A 288 -3.89 7.73 -3.15
CA ILE A 288 -3.90 9.06 -3.75
C ILE A 288 -5.21 9.79 -3.47
N ALA A 289 -6.36 9.15 -3.71
CA ALA A 289 -7.66 9.81 -3.54
C ALA A 289 -7.88 10.24 -2.08
N GLU A 290 -7.62 9.37 -1.12
CA GLU A 290 -7.81 9.69 0.31
C GLU A 290 -6.78 10.69 0.83
N SER A 291 -5.54 10.69 0.29
CA SER A 291 -4.50 11.64 0.70
C SER A 291 -4.73 13.04 0.16
N THR A 292 -5.22 13.17 -1.08
CA THR A 292 -5.37 14.45 -1.78
C THR A 292 -6.79 15.00 -1.75
N GLY A 293 -7.81 14.15 -1.56
CA GLY A 293 -9.23 14.52 -1.59
C GLY A 293 -9.68 15.28 -0.36
N LYS A 294 -9.43 16.59 -0.33
CA LYS A 294 -9.78 17.46 0.79
C LYS A 294 -10.40 18.78 0.28
N ARG A 295 -11.45 19.26 0.95
CA ARG A 295 -12.04 20.58 0.73
C ARG A 295 -12.40 20.88 -0.73
N GLY A 296 -12.94 19.90 -1.44
CA GLY A 296 -13.37 20.05 -2.84
C GLY A 296 -12.24 19.98 -3.88
N VAL A 297 -11.01 19.67 -3.47
CA VAL A 297 -9.87 19.41 -4.36
C VAL A 297 -9.36 17.99 -4.14
N GLY A 298 -8.72 17.44 -5.15
CA GLY A 298 -8.11 16.11 -5.06
C GLY A 298 -7.63 15.62 -6.41
N ILE A 299 -6.88 14.53 -6.38
CA ILE A 299 -6.50 13.78 -7.57
C ILE A 299 -7.33 12.50 -7.58
N VAL A 300 -7.94 12.20 -8.72
CA VAL A 300 -8.76 11.01 -8.93
C VAL A 300 -7.93 10.00 -9.73
N PRO A 301 -7.38 8.98 -9.09
CA PRO A 301 -6.71 7.89 -9.82
C PRO A 301 -7.73 7.08 -10.62
N VAL A 302 -7.33 6.64 -11.79
CA VAL A 302 -8.13 5.79 -12.68
C VAL A 302 -7.30 4.54 -13.00
N ALA A 303 -7.67 3.42 -12.40
CA ALA A 303 -7.04 2.13 -12.62
C ALA A 303 -7.92 1.24 -13.49
N GLY A 304 -7.28 0.36 -14.28
CA GLY A 304 -7.99 -0.62 -15.10
C GLY A 304 -8.65 -0.06 -16.35
N GLU A 305 -8.48 1.21 -16.66
CA GLU A 305 -8.96 1.82 -17.90
C GLU A 305 -8.21 1.24 -19.11
N THR A 306 -8.95 0.85 -20.14
CA THR A 306 -8.35 0.50 -21.43
C THR A 306 -7.91 1.78 -22.13
N LEU A 307 -6.63 1.83 -22.55
CA LEU A 307 -6.13 2.98 -23.30
C LEU A 307 -6.92 3.13 -24.61
N GLY A 308 -7.45 4.32 -24.81
CA GLY A 308 -8.06 4.75 -26.04
C GLY A 308 -7.15 5.65 -26.86
N ASP A 309 -7.65 6.11 -28.00
CA ASP A 309 -6.98 7.14 -28.79
C ASP A 309 -6.89 8.47 -28.02
N GLU A 310 -5.91 9.29 -28.32
CA GLU A 310 -5.68 10.59 -27.68
C GLU A 310 -6.93 11.49 -27.61
N HIS A 311 -7.79 11.39 -28.61
CA HIS A 311 -9.00 12.21 -28.73
C HIS A 311 -10.13 11.84 -27.76
N VAL A 312 -10.06 10.66 -27.11
CA VAL A 312 -11.07 10.25 -26.13
C VAL A 312 -10.81 10.84 -24.76
N TYR A 313 -9.62 11.35 -24.52
CA TYR A 313 -9.26 11.99 -23.25
C TYR A 313 -9.56 13.49 -23.29
N GLY A 314 -10.21 13.97 -22.21
CA GLY A 314 -10.41 15.40 -22.01
C GLY A 314 -9.12 16.08 -21.53
N HIS A 315 -9.16 17.41 -21.42
CA HIS A 315 -8.02 18.22 -20.96
C HIS A 315 -7.78 18.11 -19.42
N ASP A 316 -8.32 17.10 -18.76
CA ASP A 316 -8.25 16.89 -17.31
C ASP A 316 -7.41 15.66 -16.92
N ARG A 317 -6.69 15.05 -17.85
CA ARG A 317 -5.88 13.85 -17.65
C ARG A 317 -4.40 14.13 -17.41
N ALA A 318 -3.82 13.26 -16.58
CA ALA A 318 -2.38 13.00 -16.47
C ALA A 318 -2.18 11.48 -16.37
N PHE A 319 -1.01 11.00 -16.77
CA PHE A 319 -0.75 9.56 -16.85
C PHE A 319 0.48 9.17 -16.04
N VAL A 320 0.42 8.00 -15.40
CA VAL A 320 1.57 7.34 -14.80
C VAL A 320 1.69 5.94 -15.39
N ARG A 321 2.81 5.68 -16.03
CA ARG A 321 3.14 4.38 -16.60
C ARG A 321 4.13 3.64 -15.70
N LEU A 322 3.79 2.43 -15.29
CA LEU A 322 4.74 1.47 -14.74
C LEU A 322 5.17 0.52 -15.85
N ARG A 323 6.48 0.25 -15.96
CA ARG A 323 7.03 -0.59 -17.01
C ARG A 323 8.17 -1.46 -16.48
N ARG A 324 8.24 -2.70 -16.97
CA ARG A 324 9.43 -3.54 -16.86
C ARG A 324 10.30 -3.35 -18.10
N PRO A 325 11.64 -3.36 -17.96
CA PRO A 325 12.56 -3.20 -19.11
C PRO A 325 12.37 -4.26 -20.19
N ASP A 326 12.06 -5.48 -19.77
CA ASP A 326 11.86 -6.67 -20.60
C ASP A 326 10.41 -6.83 -21.13
N ALA A 327 9.51 -5.93 -20.75
CA ALA A 327 8.11 -6.03 -21.17
C ALA A 327 7.96 -5.83 -22.70
N PRO A 328 7.06 -6.59 -23.34
CA PRO A 328 6.75 -6.38 -24.74
C PRO A 328 6.35 -4.93 -25.04
N ARG A 329 6.87 -4.36 -26.11
CA ARG A 329 6.63 -2.97 -26.52
C ARG A 329 5.22 -2.72 -27.09
N GLY A 330 4.27 -3.63 -26.88
CA GLY A 330 2.97 -3.62 -27.53
C GLY A 330 2.10 -2.38 -27.31
N ARG A 331 2.32 -1.63 -26.21
CA ARG A 331 1.61 -0.36 -25.94
C ARG A 331 2.50 0.88 -26.11
N ASP A 332 3.74 0.72 -26.57
CA ASP A 332 4.69 1.84 -26.66
C ASP A 332 4.20 2.88 -27.67
N ARG A 333 3.55 2.46 -28.76
CA ARG A 333 3.03 3.37 -29.78
C ARG A 333 1.89 4.25 -29.25
N GLU A 334 0.93 3.64 -28.53
CA GLU A 334 -0.20 4.36 -27.90
C GLU A 334 0.31 5.38 -26.88
N VAL A 335 1.27 4.96 -26.05
CA VAL A 335 1.89 5.85 -25.06
C VAL A 335 2.72 6.95 -25.73
N GLN A 336 3.43 6.67 -26.81
CA GLN A 336 4.17 7.70 -27.57
C GLN A 336 3.25 8.77 -28.15
N VAL A 337 2.07 8.41 -28.63
CA VAL A 337 1.07 9.38 -29.09
C VAL A 337 0.60 10.24 -27.92
N LEU A 338 0.23 9.63 -26.80
CA LEU A 338 -0.20 10.37 -25.61
C LEU A 338 0.86 11.34 -25.08
N GLN A 339 2.15 10.98 -25.15
CA GLN A 339 3.27 11.82 -24.68
C GLN A 339 3.36 13.19 -25.38
N HIS A 340 2.82 13.33 -26.59
CA HIS A 340 2.79 14.61 -27.30
C HIS A 340 1.70 15.54 -26.80
N HIS A 341 0.64 15.00 -26.20
CA HIS A 341 -0.58 15.74 -25.86
C HIS A 341 -0.87 15.79 -24.37
N GLU A 342 -0.31 14.86 -23.58
CA GLU A 342 -0.65 14.68 -22.18
C GLU A 342 0.61 14.61 -21.29
N PRO A 343 0.52 15.06 -20.03
CA PRO A 343 1.61 14.89 -19.06
C PRO A 343 1.71 13.42 -18.61
N ILE A 344 2.91 12.84 -18.76
CA ILE A 344 3.17 11.43 -18.44
C ILE A 344 4.43 11.29 -17.60
N ALA A 345 4.35 10.53 -16.49
CA ALA A 345 5.51 9.96 -15.81
C ALA A 345 5.64 8.48 -16.18
N THR A 346 6.85 8.06 -16.52
CA THR A 346 7.18 6.65 -16.71
C THR A 346 8.16 6.20 -15.62
N ILE A 347 7.80 5.14 -14.92
CA ILE A 347 8.65 4.49 -13.92
C ILE A 347 9.01 3.12 -14.48
N GLU A 348 10.29 2.91 -14.72
CA GLU A 348 10.85 1.62 -15.14
C GLU A 348 11.44 0.94 -13.91
N PHE A 349 10.92 -0.23 -13.57
CA PHE A 349 11.37 -1.01 -12.41
C PHE A 349 12.00 -2.32 -12.90
N PRO A 350 13.06 -2.81 -12.23
CA PRO A 350 13.81 -3.99 -12.62
C PRO A 350 13.01 -5.29 -12.60
#